data_c2614e1b79bd00ebd7e835c941ddd700
#
_entry.id   c2614e1b79bd00ebd7e835c941ddd700
#
_cell.length_a   1.000
_cell.length_b   1.000
_cell.length_c   1.000
_cell.angle_alpha   90.00
_cell.angle_beta   90.00
_cell.angle_gamma   90.00
#
_symmetry.space_group_name_H-M   'P 1'
#
loop_
_entity.id
_entity.type
_entity.pdbx_description
1 polymer ?
#
loop_
_entity_poly.entity_id
_entity_poly.type
_entity_poly.pdbx_seq_one_letter_code
_entity_poly.pdbx_strand_id
1 'polypeptide(L)'
;MWRYDCYRSHVVFRCSQASTMCSYLIRLLYPPKKDMEVLGQIGEGLVIYHGHGTVIAPYSIGKNFSVYQGVTIGRNAKPGREINNPIIGDNVTVFINAVVAGGITIGDNVTIGAGAVVMKDVPANSIVMGNPCVIREKQPSGV
;
A
#
# COMPACT_ATOMS: atom_id res chain seq x y z
N MET A 1 -16.67 -9.93 -14.26
CA MET A 1 -16.33 -10.97 -13.29
C MET A 1 -15.07 -10.64 -12.44
N TRP A 2 -14.17 -9.80 -12.88
CA TRP A 2 -12.88 -9.46 -12.23
C TRP A 2 -12.96 -8.41 -11.11
N ARG A 3 -14.01 -7.60 -11.08
CA ARG A 3 -14.19 -6.50 -10.11
C ARG A 3 -14.47 -6.96 -8.67
N TYR A 4 -15.02 -8.16 -8.50
CA TYR A 4 -15.50 -8.64 -7.20
C TYR A 4 -14.40 -9.18 -6.27
N ASP A 5 -13.32 -9.69 -6.81
CA ASP A 5 -12.31 -10.38 -6.01
C ASP A 5 -11.43 -9.44 -5.16
N CYS A 6 -11.01 -8.30 -5.71
CA CYS A 6 -10.30 -7.28 -4.93
C CYS A 6 -11.20 -6.65 -3.87
N TYR A 7 -12.47 -6.47 -4.22
CA TYR A 7 -13.47 -5.96 -3.28
C TYR A 7 -13.66 -6.89 -2.10
N ARG A 8 -13.65 -8.23 -2.31
CA ARG A 8 -13.76 -9.23 -1.24
C ARG A 8 -12.64 -9.10 -0.22
N SER A 9 -11.40 -9.04 -0.65
CA SER A 9 -10.24 -8.88 0.25
C SER A 9 -10.28 -7.55 1.00
N HIS A 10 -10.70 -6.48 0.34
CA HIS A 10 -10.88 -5.16 0.97
C HIS A 10 -11.97 -5.19 2.05
N VAL A 11 -13.13 -5.79 1.77
CA VAL A 11 -14.22 -5.91 2.75
C VAL A 11 -13.78 -6.75 3.95
N VAL A 12 -13.14 -7.90 3.72
CA VAL A 12 -12.61 -8.74 4.81
C VAL A 12 -11.60 -7.96 5.65
N PHE A 13 -10.70 -7.21 5.04
CA PHE A 13 -9.74 -6.35 5.73
C PHE A 13 -10.43 -5.30 6.60
N ARG A 14 -11.41 -4.54 6.06
CA ARG A 14 -12.13 -3.51 6.81
C ARG A 14 -12.94 -4.09 7.97
N CYS A 15 -13.59 -5.23 7.77
CA CYS A 15 -14.33 -5.90 8.81
C CYS A 15 -13.41 -6.44 9.91
N SER A 16 -12.20 -6.87 9.58
CA SER A 16 -11.22 -7.30 10.59
C SER A 16 -10.75 -6.15 11.48
N GLN A 17 -10.75 -4.93 10.98
CA GLN A 17 -10.44 -3.74 11.78
C GLN A 17 -11.61 -3.29 12.67
N ALA A 18 -12.85 -3.58 12.26
CA ALA A 18 -14.05 -3.13 12.98
C ALA A 18 -14.45 -4.06 14.12
N SER A 19 -14.42 -5.39 13.92
CA SER A 19 -14.84 -6.38 14.92
C SER A 19 -14.33 -7.78 14.58
N THR A 20 -13.83 -8.49 15.58
CA THR A 20 -13.36 -9.89 15.45
C THR A 20 -14.49 -10.82 15.00
N MET A 21 -15.71 -10.62 15.49
CA MET A 21 -16.87 -11.46 15.16
C MET A 21 -17.33 -11.21 13.72
N CYS A 22 -17.36 -9.95 13.29
CA CYS A 22 -17.68 -9.57 11.92
C CYS A 22 -16.65 -10.15 10.91
N SER A 23 -15.38 -10.11 11.27
CA SER A 23 -14.29 -10.71 10.50
C SER A 23 -14.48 -12.22 10.29
N TYR A 24 -14.87 -12.95 11.32
CA TYR A 24 -15.09 -14.41 11.24
C TYR A 24 -16.25 -14.75 10.30
N LEU A 25 -17.39 -14.09 10.46
CA LEU A 25 -18.58 -14.31 9.62
C LEU A 25 -18.31 -13.98 8.14
N ILE A 26 -17.63 -12.87 7.87
CA ILE A 26 -17.32 -12.47 6.49
C ILE A 26 -16.32 -13.41 5.85
N ARG A 27 -15.30 -13.88 6.56
CA ARG A 27 -14.35 -14.87 6.02
C ARG A 27 -15.02 -16.20 5.68
N LEU A 28 -16.07 -16.60 6.40
CA LEU A 28 -16.85 -17.79 6.11
C LEU A 28 -17.67 -17.63 4.82
N LEU A 29 -18.28 -16.46 4.62
CA LEU A 29 -19.14 -16.17 3.46
C LEU A 29 -18.34 -15.73 2.23
N TYR A 30 -17.23 -15.02 2.45
CA TYR A 30 -16.39 -14.43 1.41
C TYR A 30 -14.90 -14.66 1.74
N PRO A 31 -14.36 -15.86 1.50
CA PRO A 31 -12.95 -16.13 1.77
C PRO A 31 -12.07 -15.16 0.98
N PRO A 32 -11.03 -14.57 1.63
CA PRO A 32 -10.12 -13.65 0.97
C PRO A 32 -9.37 -14.34 -0.16
N LYS A 33 -8.90 -13.56 -1.12
CA LYS A 33 -8.04 -14.06 -2.19
C LYS A 33 -6.72 -14.56 -1.61
N LYS A 34 -6.24 -15.69 -2.11
CA LYS A 34 -4.97 -16.29 -1.68
C LYS A 34 -3.74 -15.56 -2.25
N ASP A 35 -3.91 -14.78 -3.31
CA ASP A 35 -2.85 -14.07 -4.03
C ASP A 35 -2.75 -12.58 -3.66
N MET A 36 -3.47 -12.14 -2.63
CA MET A 36 -3.41 -10.78 -2.11
C MET A 36 -3.40 -10.78 -0.59
N GLU A 37 -2.46 -10.06 -0.01
CA GLU A 37 -2.33 -9.89 1.42
C GLU A 37 -2.41 -8.41 1.79
N VAL A 38 -3.28 -8.07 2.73
CA VAL A 38 -3.44 -6.71 3.24
C VAL A 38 -3.40 -6.74 4.76
N LEU A 39 -2.38 -6.15 5.33
CA LEU A 39 -2.08 -6.10 6.76
C LEU A 39 -1.85 -4.65 7.21
N GLY A 40 -1.72 -4.46 8.51
CA GLY A 40 -1.35 -3.18 9.12
C GLY A 40 -2.52 -2.21 9.30
N GLN A 41 -2.18 -0.99 9.69
CA GLN A 41 -3.15 0.09 9.89
C GLN A 41 -3.25 0.93 8.62
N ILE A 42 -4.45 0.99 8.02
CA ILE A 42 -4.68 1.74 6.78
C ILE A 42 -5.89 2.65 6.98
N GLY A 43 -5.70 3.94 6.74
CA GLY A 43 -6.70 4.97 6.80
C GLY A 43 -7.89 4.75 5.84
N GLU A 44 -8.85 5.62 5.86
CA GLU A 44 -10.01 5.60 4.96
C GLU A 44 -9.62 5.94 3.51
N GLY A 45 -10.45 5.54 2.54
CA GLY A 45 -10.21 5.83 1.13
C GLY A 45 -9.20 4.89 0.45
N LEU A 46 -9.00 3.66 0.97
CA LEU A 46 -8.19 2.65 0.29
C LEU A 46 -8.83 2.21 -1.03
N VAL A 47 -8.09 2.30 -2.12
CA VAL A 47 -8.48 1.81 -3.45
C VAL A 47 -7.45 0.80 -3.95
N ILE A 48 -7.92 -0.39 -4.33
CA ILE A 48 -7.08 -1.45 -4.87
C ILE A 48 -7.49 -1.74 -6.33
N TYR A 49 -6.58 -1.49 -7.26
CA TYR A 49 -6.78 -1.78 -8.67
C TYR A 49 -6.21 -3.17 -9.01
N HIS A 50 -7.07 -4.08 -9.43
CA HIS A 50 -6.77 -5.47 -9.81
C HIS A 50 -6.23 -6.39 -8.70
N GLY A 51 -5.36 -5.97 -7.83
CA GLY A 51 -4.91 -6.62 -6.60
C GLY A 51 -4.18 -7.97 -6.71
N HIS A 52 -3.91 -8.48 -7.92
CA HIS A 52 -3.20 -9.75 -8.11
C HIS A 52 -1.74 -9.64 -7.67
N GLY A 53 -1.25 -10.62 -6.91
CA GLY A 53 0.13 -10.68 -6.47
C GLY A 53 0.55 -9.48 -5.60
N THR A 54 -0.41 -8.85 -4.92
CA THR A 54 -0.17 -7.64 -4.13
C THR A 54 -0.04 -7.97 -2.65
N VAL A 55 1.04 -7.50 -2.04
CA VAL A 55 1.31 -7.61 -0.60
C VAL A 55 1.40 -6.20 -0.01
N ILE A 56 0.52 -5.89 0.93
CA ILE A 56 0.46 -4.61 1.63
C ILE A 56 0.65 -4.88 3.12
N ALA A 57 1.86 -4.72 3.61
CA ALA A 57 2.25 -4.92 5.00
C ALA A 57 3.04 -3.71 5.54
N PRO A 58 2.43 -2.53 5.62
CA PRO A 58 3.04 -1.33 6.17
C PRO A 58 3.09 -1.38 7.70
N TYR A 59 3.80 -0.43 8.30
CA TYR A 59 3.56 -0.04 9.68
C TYR A 59 2.23 0.73 9.79
N SER A 60 2.08 1.77 8.96
CA SER A 60 0.82 2.51 8.81
C SER A 60 0.72 3.15 7.44
N ILE A 61 -0.51 3.34 6.97
CA ILE A 61 -0.86 4.11 5.76
C ILE A 61 -1.94 5.12 6.15
N GLY A 62 -1.80 6.34 5.67
CA GLY A 62 -2.78 7.41 5.81
C GLY A 62 -4.04 7.21 4.97
N LYS A 63 -4.70 8.32 4.64
CA LYS A 63 -5.96 8.35 3.89
C LYS A 63 -5.74 8.35 2.37
N ASN A 64 -6.79 7.92 1.62
CA ASN A 64 -6.83 7.99 0.15
C ASN A 64 -5.66 7.27 -0.51
N PHE A 65 -5.30 6.10 0.00
CA PHE A 65 -4.23 5.28 -0.57
C PHE A 65 -4.74 4.48 -1.77
N SER A 66 -4.03 4.60 -2.89
CA SER A 66 -4.33 3.86 -4.12
C SER A 66 -3.19 2.93 -4.50
N VAL A 67 -3.50 1.68 -4.81
CA VAL A 67 -2.50 0.67 -5.14
C VAL A 67 -2.93 -0.20 -6.31
N TYR A 68 -1.96 -0.53 -7.17
CA TYR A 68 -2.14 -1.39 -8.33
C TYR A 68 -1.60 -2.80 -8.08
N GLN A 69 -1.85 -3.71 -9.03
CA GLN A 69 -1.43 -5.11 -8.93
C GLN A 69 0.10 -5.29 -8.87
N GLY A 70 0.53 -6.38 -8.24
CA GLY A 70 1.93 -6.77 -8.12
C GLY A 70 2.78 -5.88 -7.21
N VAL A 71 2.16 -4.95 -6.49
CA VAL A 71 2.86 -4.08 -5.54
C VAL A 71 3.25 -4.87 -4.30
N THR A 72 4.48 -4.67 -3.84
CA THR A 72 4.96 -5.19 -2.56
C THR A 72 5.30 -4.03 -1.63
N ILE A 73 4.58 -3.93 -0.51
CA ILE A 73 4.89 -3.02 0.60
C ILE A 73 5.20 -3.88 1.81
N GLY A 74 6.41 -3.79 2.35
CA GLY A 74 6.76 -4.69 3.42
C GLY A 74 8.07 -4.41 4.13
N ARG A 75 8.41 -5.39 4.95
CA ARG A 75 9.55 -5.34 5.84
C ARG A 75 10.87 -5.47 5.08
N ASN A 76 11.81 -4.62 5.44
CA ASN A 76 13.23 -4.83 5.19
C ASN A 76 13.98 -4.59 6.50
N ALA A 77 14.22 -5.68 7.24
CA ALA A 77 14.82 -5.60 8.56
C ALA A 77 16.28 -5.15 8.49
N LYS A 78 16.58 -4.09 9.23
CA LYS A 78 17.96 -3.66 9.47
C LYS A 78 18.27 -3.78 10.96
N PRO A 79 19.46 -4.25 11.35
CA PRO A 79 19.87 -4.30 12.74
C PRO A 79 19.74 -2.93 13.42
N GLY A 80 19.17 -2.89 14.64
CA GLY A 80 19.06 -1.67 15.44
C GLY A 80 17.88 -0.76 15.10
N ARG A 81 16.97 -1.15 14.20
CA ARG A 81 15.73 -0.42 13.93
C ARG A 81 14.53 -1.11 14.57
N GLU A 82 13.72 -0.34 15.30
CA GLU A 82 12.44 -0.82 15.86
C GLU A 82 11.37 -0.96 14.77
N ILE A 83 11.25 0.04 13.90
CA ILE A 83 10.27 0.04 12.79
C ILE A 83 10.99 -0.41 11.51
N ASN A 84 10.56 -1.54 10.98
CA ASN A 84 11.12 -2.16 9.79
C ASN A 84 10.17 -2.19 8.60
N ASN A 85 8.94 -1.70 8.79
CA ASN A 85 7.91 -1.59 7.76
C ASN A 85 7.68 -0.13 7.38
N PRO A 86 7.27 0.17 6.15
CA PRO A 86 7.05 1.53 5.71
C PRO A 86 5.94 2.27 6.48
N ILE A 87 6.14 3.55 6.70
CA ILE A 87 5.11 4.52 7.11
C ILE A 87 4.77 5.34 5.87
N ILE A 88 3.49 5.38 5.50
CA ILE A 88 3.01 6.02 4.28
C ILE A 88 1.97 7.07 4.64
N GLY A 89 2.14 8.28 4.12
CA GLY A 89 1.24 9.41 4.36
C GLY A 89 -0.08 9.35 3.58
N ASP A 90 -0.74 10.49 3.48
CA ASP A 90 -2.03 10.65 2.81
C ASP A 90 -1.89 10.85 1.29
N ASN A 91 -2.94 10.49 0.53
CA ASN A 91 -3.01 10.71 -0.93
C ASN A 91 -1.86 10.09 -1.71
N VAL A 92 -1.39 8.92 -1.31
CA VAL A 92 -0.30 8.21 -1.97
C VAL A 92 -0.84 7.20 -2.98
N THR A 93 -0.22 7.20 -4.17
CA THR A 93 -0.53 6.22 -5.23
C THR A 93 0.70 5.39 -5.55
N VAL A 94 0.55 4.06 -5.56
CA VAL A 94 1.61 3.11 -5.89
C VAL A 94 1.21 2.31 -7.12
N PHE A 95 1.94 2.50 -8.21
CA PHE A 95 1.66 1.85 -9.48
C PHE A 95 2.21 0.42 -9.55
N ILE A 96 1.77 -0.27 -10.59
CA ILE A 96 2.03 -1.70 -10.86
C ILE A 96 3.50 -2.12 -10.61
N ASN A 97 3.67 -3.26 -9.94
CA ASN A 97 4.96 -3.93 -9.68
C ASN A 97 5.99 -3.07 -8.92
N ALA A 98 5.57 -2.01 -8.28
CA ALA A 98 6.47 -1.25 -7.42
C ALA A 98 6.74 -1.98 -6.10
N VAL A 99 7.93 -1.74 -5.55
CA VAL A 99 8.37 -2.28 -4.26
C VAL A 99 8.67 -1.14 -3.31
N VAL A 100 8.07 -1.16 -2.12
CA VAL A 100 8.32 -0.21 -1.03
C VAL A 100 8.74 -0.99 0.20
N ALA A 101 10.00 -0.94 0.58
CA ALA A 101 10.53 -1.85 1.59
C ALA A 101 11.40 -1.15 2.64
N GLY A 102 11.17 -1.54 3.90
CA GLY A 102 11.96 -1.10 5.05
C GLY A 102 11.27 -0.07 5.92
N GLY A 103 11.90 0.25 7.04
CA GLY A 103 11.46 1.31 7.95
C GLY A 103 11.73 2.70 7.37
N ILE A 104 11.01 3.02 6.31
CA ILE A 104 11.10 4.29 5.58
C ILE A 104 9.80 5.08 5.70
N THR A 105 9.90 6.38 5.53
CA THR A 105 8.75 7.28 5.53
C THR A 105 8.49 7.79 4.11
N ILE A 106 7.26 7.59 3.64
CA ILE A 106 6.74 8.18 2.40
C ILE A 106 5.81 9.31 2.81
N GLY A 107 6.11 10.53 2.41
CA GLY A 107 5.30 11.71 2.71
C GLY A 107 3.96 11.73 1.97
N ASP A 108 3.18 12.77 2.23
CA ASP A 108 1.87 12.95 1.62
C ASP A 108 1.98 13.30 0.13
N ASN A 109 0.90 13.00 -0.60
CA ASN A 109 0.79 13.36 -2.02
C ASN A 109 1.94 12.81 -2.87
N VAL A 110 2.41 11.59 -2.59
CA VAL A 110 3.48 10.92 -3.34
C VAL A 110 2.90 10.00 -4.41
N THR A 111 3.57 9.97 -5.55
CA THR A 111 3.28 9.01 -6.62
C THR A 111 4.49 8.11 -6.84
N ILE A 112 4.34 6.81 -6.65
CA ILE A 112 5.37 5.81 -6.91
C ILE A 112 5.06 5.14 -8.23
N GLY A 113 5.92 5.36 -9.22
CA GLY A 113 5.77 4.87 -10.57
C GLY A 113 5.92 3.36 -10.70
N ALA A 114 5.45 2.82 -11.82
CA ALA A 114 5.51 1.40 -12.11
C ALA A 114 6.94 0.84 -12.03
N GLY A 115 7.10 -0.32 -11.40
CA GLY A 115 8.38 -1.00 -11.25
C GLY A 115 9.43 -0.26 -10.40
N ALA A 116 9.08 0.82 -9.73
CA ALA A 116 10.01 1.54 -8.87
C ALA A 116 10.36 0.74 -7.60
N VAL A 117 11.62 0.78 -7.18
CA VAL A 117 12.09 0.13 -5.95
C VAL A 117 12.53 1.19 -4.95
N VAL A 118 11.70 1.37 -3.90
CA VAL A 118 11.84 2.43 -2.91
C VAL A 118 12.29 1.84 -1.58
N MET A 119 13.52 2.15 -1.19
CA MET A 119 14.14 1.70 0.08
C MET A 119 14.76 2.87 0.86
N LYS A 120 14.31 4.09 0.60
CA LYS A 120 14.71 5.34 1.28
C LYS A 120 13.52 6.25 1.46
N ASP A 121 13.63 7.19 2.37
CA ASP A 121 12.59 8.16 2.64
C ASP A 121 12.27 9.00 1.39
N VAL A 122 10.98 9.34 1.23
CA VAL A 122 10.46 10.14 0.12
C VAL A 122 9.73 11.35 0.70
N PRO A 123 10.15 12.57 0.38
CA PRO A 123 9.46 13.77 0.83
C PRO A 123 8.05 13.87 0.22
N ALA A 124 7.18 14.62 0.89
CA ALA A 124 5.84 14.90 0.37
C ALA A 124 5.91 15.58 -1.02
N ASN A 125 4.80 15.54 -1.76
CA ASN A 125 4.66 16.15 -3.09
C ASN A 125 5.71 15.68 -4.09
N SER A 126 6.03 14.37 -4.09
CA SER A 126 7.08 13.81 -4.94
C SER A 126 6.55 12.73 -5.89
N ILE A 127 7.29 12.56 -6.98
CA ILE A 127 7.15 11.41 -7.89
C ILE A 127 8.42 10.58 -7.79
N VAL A 128 8.27 9.28 -7.60
CA VAL A 128 9.38 8.32 -7.53
C VAL A 128 9.31 7.38 -8.72
N MET A 129 10.41 7.18 -9.41
CA MET A 129 10.46 6.32 -10.60
C MET A 129 11.75 5.51 -10.65
N GLY A 130 11.67 4.31 -11.20
CA GLY A 130 12.80 3.48 -11.60
C GLY A 130 13.45 2.64 -10.51
N ASN A 131 14.47 1.88 -10.92
CA ASN A 131 15.35 1.09 -10.07
C ASN A 131 16.79 1.19 -10.60
N PRO A 132 17.71 1.86 -9.90
CA PRO A 132 17.52 2.57 -8.61
C PRO A 132 16.54 3.74 -8.73
N CYS A 133 15.80 4.02 -7.64
CA CYS A 133 14.75 5.03 -7.69
C CYS A 133 15.29 6.46 -7.70
N VAL A 134 14.70 7.27 -8.57
CA VAL A 134 14.89 8.72 -8.66
C VAL A 134 13.66 9.41 -8.08
N ILE A 135 13.86 10.36 -7.17
CA ILE A 135 12.82 11.16 -6.57
C ILE A 135 12.83 12.54 -7.24
N ARG A 136 11.66 13.01 -7.66
CA ARG A 136 11.44 14.34 -8.23
C ARG A 136 10.27 15.01 -7.53
N GLU A 137 10.38 16.31 -7.30
CA GLU A 137 9.25 17.10 -6.80
C GLU A 137 8.14 17.17 -7.86
N LYS A 138 6.89 17.04 -7.44
CA LYS A 138 5.73 17.31 -8.32
C LYS A 138 5.71 18.80 -8.66
N GLN A 139 5.70 19.11 -9.91
CA GLN A 139 5.41 20.48 -10.33
C GLN A 139 3.96 20.82 -9.91
N PRO A 140 3.71 22.02 -9.37
CA PRO A 140 2.33 22.46 -9.18
C PRO A 140 1.63 22.36 -10.52
N SER A 141 0.50 21.61 -10.55
CA SER A 141 -0.35 21.56 -11.73
C SER A 141 -0.75 22.98 -12.07
N GLY A 142 -0.10 23.54 -13.08
CA GLY A 142 -0.53 24.80 -13.67
C GLY A 142 -1.98 24.65 -14.15
N VAL A 143 -2.84 25.51 -13.62
CA VAL A 143 -4.21 25.71 -14.07
C VAL A 143 -4.18 26.31 -15.48
#